data_4917a02685c93ea9249c94bb2a8185df
#
_entry.id   4917a02685c93ea9249c94bb2a8185df
#
_cell.length_a   1.000
_cell.length_b   1.000
_cell.length_c   1.000
_cell.angle_alpha   90.00
_cell.angle_beta   90.00
_cell.angle_gamma   90.00
#
_symmetry.space_group_name_H-M   'P 1'
#
loop_
_entity.id
_entity.type
_entity.pdbx_description
1 polymer ?
#
loop_
_entity_poly.entity_id
_entity_poly.type
_entity_poly.pdbx_seq_one_letter_code
_entity_poly.pdbx_strand_id
1 'polypeptide(L)'
;QAIPKGAASNALEVDRAVAAARQAFDKGPWRTFTAQQRGRILFKMAELIRANAKSLAELETLNCGKPIVESEFDMADTATCFEYYGGLATKIHGETLPVPDNALNLTLKEPIGVVALIVPWNYPMLLAAWKLGPALSAGCTIILKPAEQTPLTMLEFARLVKKHIPELPPGVLNIVTGDGPEAGRALVESMHVDKIAFTGGTDTGREILHGVARSNMKKVSLELGGKSPNIFFADCDLDAATDGALFGVFINQGEVCSAGS
;
A
#
# COMPACT_ATOMS: atom_id res chain seq x y z
N GLN A 1 7.34 -16.23 23.20
CA GLN A 1 7.86 -16.80 21.96
C GLN A 1 8.74 -15.76 21.28
N ALA A 2 9.92 -16.17 20.77
CA ALA A 2 10.75 -15.24 20.00
C ALA A 2 10.06 -14.95 18.66
N ILE A 3 9.92 -13.67 18.33
CA ILE A 3 9.39 -13.24 17.02
C ILE A 3 10.44 -13.61 15.96
N PRO A 4 10.07 -14.30 14.87
CA PRO A 4 11.00 -14.65 13.80
C PRO A 4 11.65 -13.39 13.22
N LYS A 5 12.95 -13.41 13.00
CA LYS A 5 13.65 -12.35 12.26
C LYS A 5 13.49 -12.63 10.77
N GLY A 6 12.93 -11.67 10.02
CA GLY A 6 12.93 -11.72 8.56
C GLY A 6 14.33 -11.45 8.01
N ALA A 7 14.68 -12.06 6.87
CA ALA A 7 15.90 -11.71 6.16
C ALA A 7 15.76 -10.28 5.57
N ALA A 8 16.82 -9.48 5.66
CA ALA A 8 16.89 -8.19 4.96
C ALA A 8 17.34 -8.41 3.52
N SER A 9 16.63 -7.80 2.58
CA SER A 9 17.01 -7.83 1.15
C SER A 9 18.11 -6.81 0.88
N ASN A 10 19.14 -7.25 0.20
CA ASN A 10 20.16 -6.38 -0.36
C ASN A 10 19.73 -5.82 -1.74
N ALA A 11 20.54 -4.93 -2.30
CA ALA A 11 20.22 -4.29 -3.58
C ALA A 11 20.00 -5.30 -4.72
N LEU A 12 20.77 -6.41 -4.77
CA LEU A 12 20.62 -7.44 -5.80
C LEU A 12 19.29 -8.18 -5.71
N GLU A 13 18.79 -8.43 -4.49
CA GLU A 13 17.49 -9.08 -4.28
C GLU A 13 16.34 -8.13 -4.64
N VAL A 14 16.50 -6.83 -4.36
CA VAL A 14 15.57 -5.79 -4.84
C VAL A 14 15.54 -5.75 -6.36
N ASP A 15 16.69 -5.77 -7.03
CA ASP A 15 16.78 -5.79 -8.49
C ASP A 15 16.08 -7.01 -9.09
N ARG A 16 16.22 -8.19 -8.47
CA ARG A 16 15.49 -9.41 -8.89
C ARG A 16 13.97 -9.24 -8.75
N ALA A 17 13.49 -8.63 -7.67
CA ALA A 17 12.07 -8.37 -7.48
C ALA A 17 11.55 -7.36 -8.52
N VAL A 18 12.32 -6.31 -8.81
CA VAL A 18 12.00 -5.33 -9.86
C VAL A 18 11.98 -5.98 -11.24
N ALA A 19 12.95 -6.82 -11.55
CA ALA A 19 13.00 -7.55 -12.83
C ALA A 19 11.80 -8.49 -13.00
N ALA A 20 11.42 -9.20 -11.93
CA ALA A 20 10.23 -10.06 -11.93
C ALA A 20 8.93 -9.26 -12.15
N ALA A 21 8.79 -8.12 -11.46
CA ALA A 21 7.64 -7.22 -11.63
C ALA A 21 7.58 -6.64 -13.06
N ARG A 22 8.73 -6.22 -13.61
CA ARG A 22 8.83 -5.69 -14.98
C ARG A 22 8.47 -6.75 -16.01
N GLN A 23 8.99 -7.96 -15.86
CA GLN A 23 8.63 -9.07 -16.74
C GLN A 23 7.13 -9.41 -16.67
N ALA A 24 6.55 -9.44 -15.47
CA ALA A 24 5.13 -9.69 -15.29
C ALA A 24 4.25 -8.60 -15.92
N PHE A 25 4.68 -7.34 -15.86
CA PHE A 25 3.99 -6.21 -16.48
C PHE A 25 4.10 -6.23 -17.99
N ASP A 26 5.31 -6.36 -18.54
CA ASP A 26 5.58 -6.20 -19.99
C ASP A 26 5.17 -7.43 -20.81
N LYS A 27 5.35 -8.63 -20.25
CA LYS A 27 5.25 -9.90 -20.99
C LYS A 27 4.40 -10.96 -20.29
N GLY A 28 4.02 -10.74 -19.02
CA GLY A 28 3.25 -11.71 -18.25
C GLY A 28 1.75 -11.72 -18.60
N PRO A 29 1.03 -12.77 -18.17
CA PRO A 29 -0.41 -12.88 -18.43
C PRO A 29 -1.22 -11.78 -17.74
N TRP A 30 -0.70 -11.12 -16.68
CA TRP A 30 -1.36 -10.01 -15.98
C TRP A 30 -1.75 -8.87 -16.93
N ARG A 31 -0.92 -8.61 -17.93
CA ARG A 31 -1.17 -7.57 -18.94
C ARG A 31 -2.49 -7.75 -19.69
N THR A 32 -2.93 -8.99 -19.87
CA THR A 32 -4.16 -9.32 -20.60
C THR A 32 -5.37 -9.54 -19.70
N PHE A 33 -5.19 -9.45 -18.38
CA PHE A 33 -6.30 -9.57 -17.44
C PHE A 33 -7.29 -8.43 -17.64
N THR A 34 -8.55 -8.80 -17.82
CA THR A 34 -9.64 -7.82 -17.84
C THR A 34 -9.79 -7.15 -16.46
N ALA A 35 -10.40 -5.98 -16.42
CA ALA A 35 -10.71 -5.30 -15.17
C ALA A 35 -11.55 -6.18 -14.21
N GLN A 36 -12.48 -6.98 -14.77
CA GLN A 36 -13.27 -7.93 -13.98
C GLN A 36 -12.40 -9.04 -13.34
N GLN A 37 -11.41 -9.57 -14.07
CA GLN A 37 -10.52 -10.59 -13.53
C GLN A 37 -9.65 -10.01 -12.40
N ARG A 38 -9.13 -8.79 -12.55
CA ARG A 38 -8.40 -8.09 -11.49
C ARG A 38 -9.29 -7.84 -10.26
N GLY A 39 -10.52 -7.38 -10.48
CA GLY A 39 -11.48 -7.18 -9.40
C GLY A 39 -11.78 -8.47 -8.62
N ARG A 40 -11.96 -9.60 -9.30
CA ARG A 40 -12.16 -10.91 -8.64
C ARG A 40 -10.99 -11.33 -7.77
N ILE A 41 -9.76 -11.02 -8.17
CA ILE A 41 -8.57 -11.28 -7.33
C ILE A 41 -8.61 -10.44 -6.05
N LEU A 42 -9.00 -9.16 -6.16
CA LEU A 42 -9.13 -8.28 -4.99
C LEU A 42 -10.24 -8.75 -4.03
N PHE A 43 -11.38 -9.20 -4.54
CA PHE A 43 -12.41 -9.82 -3.69
C PHE A 43 -11.89 -11.08 -2.98
N LYS A 44 -11.14 -11.95 -3.67
CA LYS A 44 -10.50 -13.11 -3.03
C LYS A 44 -9.49 -12.71 -1.95
N MET A 45 -8.74 -11.61 -2.15
CA MET A 45 -7.86 -11.07 -1.11
C MET A 45 -8.64 -10.61 0.11
N ALA A 46 -9.78 -9.94 -0.07
CA ALA A 46 -10.65 -9.52 1.02
C ALA A 46 -11.21 -10.73 1.81
N GLU A 47 -11.71 -11.74 1.12
CA GLU A 47 -12.19 -12.99 1.73
C GLU A 47 -11.06 -13.70 2.49
N LEU A 48 -9.87 -13.76 1.93
CA LEU A 48 -8.70 -14.37 2.54
C LEU A 48 -8.31 -13.67 3.85
N ILE A 49 -8.36 -12.34 3.88
CA ILE A 49 -8.10 -11.55 5.09
C ILE A 49 -9.17 -11.84 6.15
N ARG A 50 -10.46 -11.82 5.80
CA ARG A 50 -11.55 -12.14 6.74
C ARG A 50 -11.41 -13.54 7.32
N ALA A 51 -11.08 -14.52 6.48
CA ALA A 51 -10.89 -15.92 6.92
C ALA A 51 -9.70 -16.07 7.88
N ASN A 52 -8.74 -15.15 7.89
CA ASN A 52 -7.54 -15.19 8.72
C ASN A 52 -7.44 -13.98 9.66
N ALA A 53 -8.51 -13.19 9.83
CA ALA A 53 -8.48 -11.90 10.52
C ALA A 53 -7.88 -11.99 11.92
N LYS A 54 -8.30 -12.94 12.72
CA LYS A 54 -7.79 -13.14 14.08
C LYS A 54 -6.28 -13.38 14.11
N SER A 55 -5.78 -14.32 13.31
CA SER A 55 -4.35 -14.67 13.31
C SER A 55 -3.48 -13.56 12.73
N LEU A 56 -3.98 -12.80 11.75
CA LEU A 56 -3.29 -11.63 11.20
C LEU A 56 -3.26 -10.48 12.21
N ALA A 57 -4.36 -10.20 12.91
CA ALA A 57 -4.43 -9.19 13.97
C ALA A 57 -3.49 -9.52 15.14
N GLU A 58 -3.50 -10.76 15.62
CA GLU A 58 -2.57 -11.22 16.66
C GLU A 58 -1.11 -11.07 16.22
N LEU A 59 -0.78 -11.44 14.98
CA LEU A 59 0.56 -11.28 14.43
C LEU A 59 0.96 -9.81 14.32
N GLU A 60 0.05 -8.95 13.87
CA GLU A 60 0.31 -7.50 13.75
C GLU A 60 0.56 -6.88 15.13
N THR A 61 -0.30 -7.18 16.13
CA THR A 61 -0.08 -6.74 17.52
C THR A 61 1.26 -7.21 18.07
N LEU A 62 1.63 -8.46 17.86
CA LEU A 62 2.92 -9.00 18.33
C LEU A 62 4.12 -8.34 17.65
N ASN A 63 4.01 -8.00 16.38
CA ASN A 63 5.12 -7.45 15.59
C ASN A 63 5.24 -5.91 15.74
N CYS A 64 4.10 -5.20 15.83
CA CYS A 64 4.04 -3.75 15.85
C CYS A 64 3.96 -3.17 17.28
N GLY A 65 3.37 -3.92 18.21
CA GLY A 65 3.13 -3.47 19.60
C GLY A 65 1.81 -2.73 19.80
N LYS A 66 1.01 -2.53 18.76
CA LYS A 66 -0.29 -1.84 18.83
C LYS A 66 -1.35 -2.65 19.59
N PRO A 67 -2.39 -2.02 20.15
CA PRO A 67 -3.49 -2.71 20.82
C PRO A 67 -4.17 -3.72 19.89
N ILE A 68 -4.57 -4.88 20.44
CA ILE A 68 -5.24 -5.93 19.64
C ILE A 68 -6.54 -5.44 19.00
N VAL A 69 -7.30 -4.61 19.71
CA VAL A 69 -8.54 -4.03 19.16
C VAL A 69 -8.31 -3.20 17.91
N GLU A 70 -7.19 -2.45 17.85
CA GLU A 70 -6.78 -1.69 16.66
C GLU A 70 -6.40 -2.63 15.50
N SER A 71 -5.64 -3.68 15.79
CA SER A 71 -5.29 -4.68 14.77
C SER A 71 -6.52 -5.41 14.22
N GLU A 72 -7.53 -5.70 15.05
CA GLU A 72 -8.79 -6.30 14.60
C GLU A 72 -9.57 -5.35 13.68
N PHE A 73 -9.66 -4.05 14.02
CA PHE A 73 -10.23 -3.03 13.14
C PHE A 73 -9.46 -2.92 11.83
N ASP A 74 -8.14 -2.90 11.88
CA ASP A 74 -7.29 -2.81 10.69
C ASP A 74 -7.51 -3.98 9.72
N MET A 75 -7.73 -5.20 10.23
CA MET A 75 -8.02 -6.35 9.37
C MET A 75 -9.38 -6.20 8.69
N ALA A 76 -10.40 -5.70 9.40
CA ALA A 76 -11.72 -5.45 8.83
C ALA A 76 -11.66 -4.36 7.74
N ASP A 77 -10.98 -3.25 8.00
CA ASP A 77 -10.82 -2.14 7.06
C ASP A 77 -9.95 -2.54 5.86
N THR A 78 -8.92 -3.34 6.09
CA THR A 78 -8.09 -3.91 5.02
C THR A 78 -8.93 -4.73 4.05
N ALA A 79 -9.80 -5.61 4.55
CA ALA A 79 -10.68 -6.40 3.70
C ALA A 79 -11.67 -5.50 2.93
N THR A 80 -12.26 -4.51 3.58
CA THR A 80 -13.16 -3.53 2.97
C THR A 80 -12.45 -2.72 1.88
N CYS A 81 -11.19 -2.32 2.10
CA CYS A 81 -10.38 -1.64 1.10
C CYS A 81 -10.21 -2.49 -0.17
N PHE A 82 -9.86 -3.77 -0.04
CA PHE A 82 -9.73 -4.65 -1.20
C PHE A 82 -11.07 -4.85 -1.93
N GLU A 83 -12.19 -4.94 -1.22
CA GLU A 83 -13.53 -5.01 -1.84
C GLU A 83 -13.86 -3.74 -2.62
N TYR A 84 -13.61 -2.56 -2.01
CA TYR A 84 -13.83 -1.30 -2.67
C TYR A 84 -13.09 -1.21 -4.01
N TYR A 85 -11.79 -1.50 -4.02
CA TYR A 85 -11.00 -1.48 -5.25
C TYR A 85 -11.32 -2.63 -6.20
N GLY A 86 -11.78 -3.77 -5.69
CA GLY A 86 -12.31 -4.87 -6.50
C GLY A 86 -13.53 -4.42 -7.29
N GLY A 87 -14.47 -3.73 -6.64
CA GLY A 87 -15.63 -3.14 -7.27
C GLY A 87 -15.33 -1.96 -8.21
N LEU A 88 -14.25 -1.21 -7.91
CA LEU A 88 -13.82 -0.05 -8.70
C LEU A 88 -13.09 -0.45 -10.00
N ALA A 89 -12.49 -1.63 -10.07
CA ALA A 89 -11.66 -2.05 -11.21
C ALA A 89 -12.34 -1.86 -12.57
N THR A 90 -13.64 -2.15 -12.67
CA THR A 90 -14.42 -1.98 -13.90
C THR A 90 -14.94 -0.56 -14.14
N LYS A 91 -14.63 0.38 -13.26
CA LYS A 91 -15.13 1.77 -13.29
C LYS A 91 -14.03 2.79 -13.56
N ILE A 92 -12.85 2.33 -13.99
CA ILE A 92 -11.76 3.21 -14.40
C ILE A 92 -11.99 3.60 -15.87
N HIS A 93 -12.61 4.76 -16.07
CA HIS A 93 -12.98 5.26 -17.40
C HIS A 93 -12.06 6.39 -17.85
N GLY A 94 -11.89 6.50 -19.17
CA GLY A 94 -11.42 7.71 -19.83
C GLY A 94 -12.60 8.65 -20.12
N GLU A 95 -12.31 9.72 -20.81
CA GLU A 95 -13.26 10.79 -21.16
C GLU A 95 -13.25 11.04 -22.66
N THR A 96 -14.40 11.47 -23.20
CA THR A 96 -14.50 12.06 -24.53
C THR A 96 -14.68 13.55 -24.35
N LEU A 97 -13.73 14.34 -24.85
CA LEU A 97 -13.69 15.78 -24.66
C LEU A 97 -14.21 16.51 -25.91
N PRO A 98 -15.10 17.52 -25.77
CA PRO A 98 -15.51 18.36 -26.90
C PRO A 98 -14.32 19.19 -27.39
N VAL A 99 -14.11 19.19 -28.70
CA VAL A 99 -13.09 20.02 -29.37
C VAL A 99 -13.70 20.71 -30.55
N PRO A 100 -13.20 21.90 -30.98
CA PRO A 100 -13.57 22.50 -32.24
C PRO A 100 -13.22 21.56 -33.39
N ASP A 101 -13.91 21.72 -34.51
CA ASP A 101 -13.69 20.98 -35.75
C ASP A 101 -14.17 19.51 -35.75
N ASN A 102 -13.96 18.82 -36.85
CA ASN A 102 -14.31 17.40 -37.05
C ASN A 102 -13.28 16.46 -36.46
N ALA A 103 -12.90 16.66 -35.21
CA ALA A 103 -11.93 15.84 -34.50
C ALA A 103 -12.57 15.06 -33.34
N LEU A 104 -12.06 13.87 -33.05
CA LEU A 104 -12.38 13.08 -31.86
C LEU A 104 -11.22 13.21 -30.85
N ASN A 105 -11.53 13.74 -29.66
CA ASN A 105 -10.58 13.80 -28.56
C ASN A 105 -11.05 12.90 -27.40
N LEU A 106 -10.22 11.96 -27.04
CA LEU A 106 -10.51 11.02 -25.95
C LEU A 106 -9.27 10.79 -25.08
N THR A 107 -9.49 10.47 -23.80
CA THR A 107 -8.45 10.00 -22.88
C THR A 107 -8.65 8.53 -22.61
N LEU A 108 -7.54 7.80 -22.46
CA LEU A 108 -7.52 6.41 -22.00
C LEU A 108 -6.79 6.34 -20.66
N LYS A 109 -7.33 5.54 -19.74
CA LYS A 109 -6.66 5.23 -18.47
C LYS A 109 -5.92 3.90 -18.62
N GLU A 110 -4.61 3.94 -18.47
CA GLU A 110 -3.73 2.79 -18.57
C GLU A 110 -2.93 2.59 -17.27
N PRO A 111 -2.55 1.34 -16.92
CA PRO A 111 -1.67 1.10 -15.78
C PRO A 111 -0.33 1.80 -16.00
N ILE A 112 0.20 2.46 -14.96
CA ILE A 112 1.45 3.21 -15.06
C ILE A 112 2.68 2.32 -15.23
N GLY A 113 2.60 1.05 -14.80
CA GLY A 113 3.72 0.12 -14.91
C GLY A 113 4.04 -0.60 -13.59
N VAL A 114 5.31 -0.64 -13.26
CA VAL A 114 5.86 -1.21 -12.03
C VAL A 114 5.82 -0.17 -10.92
N VAL A 115 5.17 -0.48 -9.79
CA VAL A 115 4.99 0.45 -8.68
C VAL A 115 5.72 -0.06 -7.43
N ALA A 116 6.60 0.75 -6.86
CA ALA A 116 7.16 0.51 -5.53
C ALA A 116 6.24 1.12 -4.47
N LEU A 117 5.77 0.29 -3.55
CA LEU A 117 4.93 0.67 -2.42
C LEU A 117 5.76 0.57 -1.15
N ILE A 118 5.97 1.69 -0.45
CA ILE A 118 6.76 1.75 0.78
C ILE A 118 5.84 2.21 1.89
N VAL A 119 5.69 1.39 2.93
CA VAL A 119 4.73 1.60 4.01
C VAL A 119 5.40 1.69 5.38
N PRO A 120 4.82 2.47 6.32
CA PRO A 120 5.35 2.65 7.66
C PRO A 120 4.96 1.49 8.59
N TRP A 121 5.36 1.63 9.85
CA TRP A 121 5.24 0.62 10.90
C TRP A 121 3.94 0.69 11.72
N ASN A 122 3.23 1.82 11.72
CA ASN A 122 2.09 2.05 12.63
C ASN A 122 0.78 1.36 12.22
N TYR A 123 0.53 1.21 10.93
CA TYR A 123 -0.60 0.47 10.37
C TYR A 123 -0.11 -0.43 9.21
N PRO A 124 0.67 -1.48 9.51
CA PRO A 124 1.41 -2.22 8.50
C PRO A 124 0.53 -2.80 7.38
N MET A 125 -0.52 -3.53 7.76
CA MET A 125 -1.40 -4.19 6.80
C MET A 125 -2.36 -3.21 6.13
N LEU A 126 -2.96 -2.30 6.89
CA LEU A 126 -3.95 -1.35 6.38
C LEU A 126 -3.34 -0.39 5.37
N LEU A 127 -2.20 0.23 5.69
CA LEU A 127 -1.53 1.17 4.78
C LEU A 127 -0.96 0.46 3.55
N ALA A 128 -0.59 -0.81 3.66
CA ALA A 128 -0.26 -1.61 2.49
C ALA A 128 -1.49 -1.83 1.59
N ALA A 129 -2.65 -2.16 2.16
CA ALA A 129 -3.88 -2.35 1.39
C ALA A 129 -4.32 -1.08 0.64
N TRP A 130 -4.19 0.10 1.26
CA TRP A 130 -4.50 1.38 0.63
C TRP A 130 -3.64 1.68 -0.61
N LYS A 131 -2.52 1.00 -0.76
CA LYS A 131 -1.65 1.10 -1.93
C LYS A 131 -1.79 -0.11 -2.88
N LEU A 132 -1.92 -1.32 -2.34
CA LEU A 132 -2.10 -2.56 -3.10
C LEU A 132 -3.42 -2.56 -3.89
N GLY A 133 -4.52 -2.19 -3.22
CA GLY A 133 -5.85 -2.17 -3.81
C GLY A 133 -5.91 -1.37 -5.11
N PRO A 134 -5.60 -0.05 -5.09
CA PRO A 134 -5.63 0.77 -6.29
C PRO A 134 -4.61 0.34 -7.35
N ALA A 135 -3.39 -0.08 -6.96
CA ALA A 135 -2.37 -0.49 -7.91
C ALA A 135 -2.76 -1.77 -8.68
N LEU A 136 -3.25 -2.79 -7.97
CA LEU A 136 -3.74 -4.03 -8.60
C LEU A 136 -5.02 -3.79 -9.42
N SER A 137 -5.96 -2.99 -8.90
CA SER A 137 -7.18 -2.61 -9.63
C SER A 137 -6.86 -1.95 -10.97
N ALA A 138 -5.88 -1.05 -10.98
CA ALA A 138 -5.41 -0.38 -12.20
C ALA A 138 -4.62 -1.29 -13.16
N GLY A 139 -4.14 -2.46 -12.70
CA GLY A 139 -3.37 -3.40 -13.51
C GLY A 139 -1.85 -3.22 -13.43
N CYS A 140 -1.34 -2.50 -12.44
CA CYS A 140 0.09 -2.38 -12.16
C CYS A 140 0.66 -3.67 -11.58
N THR A 141 1.99 -3.83 -11.66
CA THR A 141 2.74 -4.82 -10.88
C THR A 141 3.49 -4.14 -9.75
N ILE A 142 3.76 -4.86 -8.68
CA ILE A 142 4.08 -4.24 -7.39
C ILE A 142 5.34 -4.84 -6.79
N ILE A 143 6.17 -3.95 -6.23
CA ILE A 143 7.16 -4.30 -5.22
C ILE A 143 6.76 -3.56 -3.94
N LEU A 144 6.36 -4.30 -2.90
CA LEU A 144 6.02 -3.74 -1.60
C LEU A 144 7.18 -3.89 -0.63
N LYS A 145 7.59 -2.78 -0.02
CA LYS A 145 8.55 -2.74 1.08
C LYS A 145 7.84 -2.32 2.36
N PRO A 146 7.58 -3.24 3.30
CA PRO A 146 7.14 -2.89 4.65
C PRO A 146 8.26 -2.21 5.43
N ALA A 147 7.90 -1.54 6.51
CA ALA A 147 8.89 -1.06 7.46
C ALA A 147 9.71 -2.24 8.02
N GLU A 148 10.99 -2.02 8.24
CA GLU A 148 11.90 -3.05 8.75
C GLU A 148 11.51 -3.58 10.13
N GLN A 149 10.81 -2.77 10.93
CA GLN A 149 10.35 -3.14 12.26
C GLN A 149 9.10 -4.05 12.21
N THR A 150 8.26 -3.93 11.17
CA THR A 150 6.93 -4.55 11.14
C THR A 150 6.61 -5.29 9.84
N PRO A 151 7.48 -6.20 9.36
CA PRO A 151 7.29 -6.85 8.07
C PRO A 151 6.39 -8.09 8.14
N LEU A 152 6.14 -8.67 9.32
CA LEU A 152 5.65 -10.04 9.43
C LEU A 152 4.23 -10.23 8.93
N THR A 153 3.32 -9.30 9.20
CA THR A 153 1.94 -9.39 8.72
C THR A 153 1.87 -9.40 7.19
N MET A 154 2.71 -8.57 6.54
CA MET A 154 2.78 -8.54 5.07
C MET A 154 3.40 -9.80 4.47
N LEU A 155 4.41 -10.36 5.12
CA LEU A 155 5.02 -11.63 4.68
C LEU A 155 4.02 -12.79 4.81
N GLU A 156 3.25 -12.83 5.91
CA GLU A 156 2.20 -13.83 6.10
C GLU A 156 1.07 -13.66 5.08
N PHE A 157 0.62 -12.43 4.85
CA PHE A 157 -0.37 -12.15 3.81
C PHE A 157 0.11 -12.62 2.43
N ALA A 158 1.35 -12.32 2.04
CA ALA A 158 1.90 -12.78 0.76
C ALA A 158 1.97 -14.31 0.68
N ARG A 159 2.33 -14.99 1.78
CA ARG A 159 2.31 -16.45 1.87
C ARG A 159 0.89 -17.02 1.66
N LEU A 160 -0.10 -16.41 2.30
CA LEU A 160 -1.51 -16.79 2.15
C LEU A 160 -2.01 -16.56 0.72
N VAL A 161 -1.71 -15.39 0.12
CA VAL A 161 -2.05 -15.08 -1.27
C VAL A 161 -1.45 -16.11 -2.23
N LYS A 162 -0.15 -16.40 -2.09
CA LYS A 162 0.53 -17.40 -2.93
C LYS A 162 -0.11 -18.79 -2.82
N LYS A 163 -0.57 -19.17 -1.62
CA LYS A 163 -1.19 -20.47 -1.38
C LYS A 163 -2.63 -20.57 -1.87
N HIS A 164 -3.42 -19.51 -1.73
CA HIS A 164 -4.87 -19.58 -1.88
C HIS A 164 -5.40 -18.81 -3.12
N ILE A 165 -4.57 -18.01 -3.77
CA ILE A 165 -4.94 -17.26 -4.98
C ILE A 165 -3.96 -17.57 -6.12
N PRO A 166 -3.91 -18.82 -6.59
CA PRO A 166 -2.99 -19.24 -7.65
C PRO A 166 -3.23 -18.51 -8.99
N GLU A 167 -4.38 -17.86 -9.15
CA GLU A 167 -4.69 -17.06 -10.33
C GLU A 167 -3.91 -15.73 -10.39
N LEU A 168 -3.35 -15.26 -9.27
CA LEU A 168 -2.45 -14.10 -9.28
C LEU A 168 -1.11 -14.53 -9.88
N PRO A 169 -0.74 -14.04 -11.07
CA PRO A 169 0.47 -14.49 -11.72
C PRO A 169 1.74 -14.15 -10.93
N PRO A 170 2.78 -15.00 -10.99
CA PRO A 170 4.08 -14.70 -10.40
C PRO A 170 4.63 -13.35 -10.89
N GLY A 171 5.27 -12.60 -10.00
CA GLY A 171 5.85 -11.29 -10.30
C GLY A 171 4.87 -10.13 -10.22
N VAL A 172 3.55 -10.36 -10.12
CA VAL A 172 2.57 -9.27 -9.95
C VAL A 172 2.66 -8.64 -8.57
N LEU A 173 2.87 -9.44 -7.52
CA LEU A 173 3.09 -9.00 -6.15
C LEU A 173 4.42 -9.56 -5.64
N ASN A 174 5.33 -8.67 -5.29
CA ASN A 174 6.64 -8.98 -4.73
C ASN A 174 6.80 -8.24 -3.41
N ILE A 175 7.34 -8.91 -2.39
CA ILE A 175 7.65 -8.29 -1.10
C ILE A 175 9.16 -8.30 -0.94
N VAL A 176 9.73 -7.14 -0.61
CA VAL A 176 11.14 -6.99 -0.25
C VAL A 176 11.22 -6.40 1.16
N THR A 177 12.02 -6.99 2.00
CA THR A 177 12.29 -6.53 3.36
C THR A 177 13.65 -5.83 3.41
N GLY A 178 13.92 -5.09 4.46
CA GLY A 178 15.19 -4.40 4.64
C GLY A 178 15.00 -2.92 4.97
N ASP A 179 16.10 -2.25 5.21
CA ASP A 179 16.12 -0.85 5.64
C ASP A 179 15.93 0.15 4.49
N GLY A 180 15.83 1.42 4.87
CA GLY A 180 15.72 2.52 3.91
C GLY A 180 16.98 2.73 3.08
N PRO A 181 18.18 2.81 3.72
CA PRO A 181 19.45 3.08 3.03
C PRO A 181 19.88 2.05 2.00
N GLU A 182 19.49 0.79 2.13
CA GLU A 182 19.83 -0.26 1.18
C GLU A 182 18.64 -0.64 0.30
N ALA A 183 17.65 -1.33 0.84
CA ALA A 183 16.51 -1.81 0.07
C ALA A 183 15.60 -0.68 -0.45
N GLY A 184 15.36 0.33 0.39
CA GLY A 184 14.57 1.51 0.01
C GLY A 184 15.23 2.30 -1.11
N ARG A 185 16.52 2.59 -1.00
CA ARG A 185 17.29 3.33 -2.02
C ARG A 185 17.33 2.58 -3.33
N ALA A 186 17.58 1.26 -3.32
CA ALA A 186 17.59 0.45 -4.53
C ALA A 186 16.25 0.54 -5.30
N LEU A 187 15.10 0.53 -4.60
CA LEU A 187 13.80 0.74 -5.23
C LEU A 187 13.64 2.15 -5.81
N VAL A 188 14.05 3.16 -5.04
CA VAL A 188 13.88 4.58 -5.42
C VAL A 188 14.73 4.93 -6.65
N GLU A 189 15.97 4.45 -6.71
CA GLU A 189 16.93 4.76 -7.77
C GLU A 189 16.80 3.80 -8.99
N SER A 190 16.01 2.74 -8.89
CA SER A 190 15.81 1.80 -10.00
C SER A 190 15.20 2.47 -11.23
N MET A 191 15.82 2.32 -12.39
CA MET A 191 15.32 2.80 -13.69
C MET A 191 14.11 2.03 -14.23
N HIS A 192 13.76 0.90 -13.60
CA HIS A 192 12.68 0.00 -14.01
C HIS A 192 11.43 0.10 -13.13
N VAL A 193 11.41 1.02 -12.19
CA VAL A 193 10.24 1.40 -11.39
C VAL A 193 9.64 2.67 -11.98
N ASP A 194 8.31 2.68 -12.23
CA ASP A 194 7.61 3.79 -12.89
C ASP A 194 6.94 4.74 -11.90
N LYS A 195 6.63 4.25 -10.69
CA LYS A 195 6.02 5.06 -9.63
C LYS A 195 6.44 4.57 -8.25
N ILE A 196 6.57 5.54 -7.32
CA ILE A 196 6.68 5.27 -5.88
C ILE A 196 5.43 5.82 -5.19
N ALA A 197 4.84 5.01 -4.31
CA ALA A 197 3.84 5.45 -3.35
C ALA A 197 4.39 5.17 -1.94
N PHE A 198 4.67 6.25 -1.22
CA PHE A 198 5.29 6.22 0.11
C PHE A 198 4.33 6.76 1.16
N THR A 199 4.35 6.13 2.33
CA THR A 199 3.82 6.71 3.57
C THR A 199 4.88 6.56 4.65
N GLY A 200 5.17 7.64 5.38
CA GLY A 200 6.16 7.64 6.45
C GLY A 200 6.62 9.04 6.86
N GLY A 201 7.81 9.14 7.41
CA GLY A 201 8.38 10.40 7.89
C GLY A 201 8.77 11.36 6.76
N THR A 202 8.67 12.66 7.04
CA THR A 202 8.95 13.73 6.08
C THR A 202 10.39 13.69 5.57
N ASP A 203 11.37 13.38 6.43
CA ASP A 203 12.77 13.32 6.04
C ASP A 203 13.05 12.17 5.07
N THR A 204 12.43 11.00 5.31
CA THR A 204 12.47 9.88 4.36
C THR A 204 11.80 10.26 3.03
N GLY A 205 10.70 11.02 3.07
CA GLY A 205 10.06 11.54 1.86
C GLY A 205 10.99 12.45 1.03
N ARG A 206 11.79 13.28 1.70
CA ARG A 206 12.83 14.11 1.02
C ARG A 206 13.90 13.25 0.36
N GLU A 207 14.42 12.23 1.06
CA GLU A 207 15.39 11.28 0.51
C GLU A 207 14.86 10.53 -0.72
N ILE A 208 13.56 10.15 -0.70
CA ILE A 208 12.89 9.55 -1.85
C ILE A 208 12.89 10.53 -3.03
N LEU A 209 12.52 11.81 -2.82
CA LEU A 209 12.53 12.81 -3.89
C LEU A 209 13.93 13.03 -4.45
N HIS A 210 14.95 13.07 -3.60
CA HIS A 210 16.35 13.16 -4.04
C HIS A 210 16.78 11.96 -4.89
N GLY A 211 16.43 10.75 -4.50
CA GLY A 211 16.73 9.53 -5.27
C GLY A 211 15.98 9.48 -6.61
N VAL A 212 14.72 9.90 -6.63
CA VAL A 212 13.93 10.01 -7.86
C VAL A 212 14.52 11.04 -8.82
N ALA A 213 14.97 12.20 -8.31
CA ALA A 213 15.62 13.22 -9.13
C ALA A 213 16.94 12.74 -9.75
N ARG A 214 17.67 11.83 -9.06
CA ARG A 214 18.90 11.22 -9.58
C ARG A 214 18.68 10.05 -10.54
N SER A 215 17.43 9.60 -10.69
CA SER A 215 17.09 8.45 -11.53
C SER A 215 16.22 8.86 -12.74
N ASN A 216 15.11 8.20 -12.97
CA ASN A 216 14.26 8.37 -14.16
C ASN A 216 13.11 9.37 -13.98
N MET A 217 13.12 10.20 -12.93
CA MET A 217 12.04 11.18 -12.65
C MET A 217 10.64 10.53 -12.54
N LYS A 218 10.58 9.31 -12.02
CA LYS A 218 9.33 8.54 -11.85
C LYS A 218 8.29 9.29 -11.03
N LYS A 219 7.02 8.97 -11.21
CA LYS A 219 5.93 9.53 -10.43
C LYS A 219 6.09 9.20 -8.94
N VAL A 220 5.80 10.18 -8.06
CA VAL A 220 5.83 10.00 -6.61
C VAL A 220 4.51 10.44 -6.00
N SER A 221 4.01 9.65 -5.06
CA SER A 221 2.95 10.04 -4.13
C SER A 221 3.49 9.89 -2.71
N LEU A 222 3.38 10.95 -1.93
CA LEU A 222 3.86 11.02 -0.55
C LEU A 222 2.70 11.26 0.40
N GLU A 223 2.54 10.37 1.38
CA GLU A 223 1.72 10.54 2.56
C GLU A 223 2.66 10.67 3.76
N LEU A 224 2.61 11.79 4.43
CA LEU A 224 3.58 12.17 5.44
C LEU A 224 2.91 12.42 6.79
N GLY A 225 3.70 12.74 7.81
CA GLY A 225 3.18 13.12 9.11
C GLY A 225 2.44 14.45 9.08
N GLY A 226 1.66 14.70 10.11
CA GLY A 226 0.86 15.92 10.25
C GLY A 226 0.75 16.39 11.69
N LYS A 227 0.13 17.55 11.84
CA LYS A 227 -0.35 18.15 13.10
C LYS A 227 -1.77 18.63 12.85
N SER A 228 -2.70 17.67 12.83
CA SER A 228 -4.11 17.93 12.51
C SER A 228 -4.76 18.79 13.60
N PRO A 229 -5.28 19.97 13.28
CA PRO A 229 -5.90 20.83 14.30
C PRO A 229 -7.17 20.18 14.86
N ASN A 230 -7.31 20.19 16.19
CA ASN A 230 -8.49 19.73 16.91
C ASN A 230 -9.13 20.95 17.60
N ILE A 231 -10.23 21.47 17.04
CA ILE A 231 -10.78 22.77 17.41
C ILE A 231 -12.11 22.59 18.11
N PHE A 232 -12.22 23.13 19.35
CA PHE A 232 -13.43 23.12 20.16
C PHE A 232 -13.97 24.55 20.32
N PHE A 233 -15.21 24.77 19.93
CA PHE A 233 -15.88 26.04 20.16
C PHE A 233 -16.54 26.07 21.52
N ALA A 234 -16.78 27.27 22.07
CA ALA A 234 -17.29 27.46 23.42
C ALA A 234 -18.71 26.89 23.68
N ASP A 235 -19.48 26.67 22.63
CA ASP A 235 -20.84 26.14 22.64
C ASP A 235 -20.93 24.64 22.36
N CYS A 236 -19.78 23.93 22.31
CA CYS A 236 -19.77 22.48 22.11
C CYS A 236 -20.20 21.75 23.41
N ASP A 237 -20.68 20.50 23.25
CA ASP A 237 -20.83 19.56 24.35
C ASP A 237 -19.43 19.13 24.82
N LEU A 238 -19.05 19.53 26.02
CA LEU A 238 -17.70 19.31 26.57
C LEU A 238 -17.40 17.85 26.84
N ASP A 239 -18.38 17.03 27.21
CA ASP A 239 -18.17 15.60 27.46
C ASP A 239 -17.91 14.89 26.14
N ALA A 240 -18.73 15.10 25.14
CA ALA A 240 -18.54 14.56 23.80
C ALA A 240 -17.24 15.09 23.14
N ALA A 241 -16.90 16.35 23.35
CA ALA A 241 -15.67 16.97 22.87
C ALA A 241 -14.43 16.33 23.53
N THR A 242 -14.49 16.05 24.82
CA THR A 242 -13.41 15.38 25.57
C THR A 242 -13.19 13.96 25.06
N ASP A 243 -14.25 13.17 24.91
CA ASP A 243 -14.17 11.81 24.38
C ASP A 243 -13.64 11.80 22.95
N GLY A 244 -14.12 12.73 22.11
CA GLY A 244 -13.62 12.90 20.74
C GLY A 244 -12.15 13.30 20.68
N ALA A 245 -11.69 14.18 21.60
CA ALA A 245 -10.28 14.56 21.70
C ALA A 245 -9.40 13.39 22.14
N LEU A 246 -9.82 12.63 23.15
CA LEU A 246 -9.11 11.44 23.62
C LEU A 246 -8.98 10.41 22.49
N PHE A 247 -10.07 10.11 21.81
CA PHE A 247 -10.04 9.21 20.66
C PHE A 247 -9.12 9.74 19.56
N GLY A 248 -9.29 11.00 19.12
CA GLY A 248 -8.55 11.59 18.02
C GLY A 248 -7.05 11.73 18.25
N VAL A 249 -6.62 11.79 19.53
CA VAL A 249 -5.19 11.90 19.89
C VAL A 249 -4.57 10.55 20.21
N PHE A 250 -5.28 9.68 20.95
CA PHE A 250 -4.71 8.46 21.56
C PHE A 250 -5.06 7.16 20.83
N ILE A 251 -5.89 7.22 19.78
CA ILE A 251 -6.09 6.05 18.91
C ILE A 251 -4.74 5.49 18.47
N ASN A 252 -4.60 4.16 18.44
CA ASN A 252 -3.35 3.49 18.10
C ASN A 252 -2.14 4.01 18.91
N GLN A 253 -2.32 4.29 20.20
CA GLN A 253 -1.29 4.81 21.11
C GLN A 253 -0.74 6.21 20.73
N GLY A 254 -1.48 6.97 19.90
CA GLY A 254 -1.04 8.25 19.36
C GLY A 254 -0.10 8.13 18.14
N GLU A 255 0.13 6.93 17.66
CA GLU A 255 1.04 6.65 16.54
C GLU A 255 0.32 6.78 15.18
N VAL A 256 -0.30 7.94 14.95
CA VAL A 256 -1.16 8.21 13.79
C VAL A 256 -0.74 9.50 13.11
N CYS A 257 -0.55 9.46 11.80
CA CYS A 257 -0.21 10.64 11.00
C CYS A 257 -1.30 11.73 11.07
N SER A 258 -2.55 11.34 11.30
CA SER A 258 -3.72 12.23 11.42
C SER A 258 -4.14 12.52 12.86
N ALA A 259 -3.34 12.14 13.88
CA ALA A 259 -3.66 12.43 15.27
C ALA A 259 -3.90 13.93 15.49
N GLY A 260 -4.91 14.25 16.32
CA GLY A 260 -5.28 15.61 16.66
C GLY A 260 -4.21 16.34 17.49
N SER A 261 -4.15 17.65 17.36
CA SER A 261 -3.26 18.55 18.12
C SER A 261 -4.04 19.69 18.72
#